data_fafd35f82f37d7329813662c5f8a59da
#
_entry.id   fafd35f82f37d7329813662c5f8a59da
#
_cell.length_a   1.000
_cell.length_b   1.000
_cell.length_c   1.000
_cell.angle_alpha   90.00
_cell.angle_beta   90.00
_cell.angle_gamma   90.00
#
_symmetry.space_group_name_H-M   'P 1'
#
loop_
_entity.id
_entity.type
_entity.pdbx_description
1 polymer ?
#
loop_
_entity_poly.entity_id
_entity_poly.type
_entity_poly.pdbx_seq_one_letter_code
_entity_poly.pdbx_strand_id
1 'polypeptide(L)'
;LADMEKMIKAFHQIEEEDLTFKVEQSSELKQTIVNGQGQLHLDLIKHRVENENNIEIVFEEPKVPYRETITKAAKAEYRHKKQSGGAGQFGEVHLTIEPYYDDMPEPQGVNVRNKEIEELPWGGKFAFYWCIVGGAIDNRYATAIKKGIMQSMTEGPLTGSNCQNIRVCIYDGKMHAVDSNDISFQLAASHAFKEA
;
A
#
# COMPACT_ATOMS: atom_id res chain seq x y z
N LEU A 1 -11.79 2.42 -24.50
CA LEU A 1 -10.53 3.16 -24.31
C LEU A 1 -10.56 4.52 -25.01
N ALA A 2 -10.88 4.55 -26.31
CA ALA A 2 -10.90 5.81 -27.10
C ALA A 2 -11.88 6.85 -26.53
N ASP A 3 -13.04 6.44 -26.05
CA ASP A 3 -14.05 7.37 -25.49
C ASP A 3 -13.63 7.88 -24.11
N MET A 4 -12.91 7.08 -23.33
CA MET A 4 -12.35 7.50 -22.04
C MET A 4 -11.26 8.57 -22.21
N GLU A 5 -10.39 8.41 -23.22
CA GLU A 5 -9.38 9.43 -23.53
C GLU A 5 -10.01 10.74 -24.02
N LYS A 6 -11.06 10.68 -24.84
CA LYS A 6 -11.80 11.84 -25.29
C LYS A 6 -12.47 12.56 -24.09
N MET A 7 -13.11 11.80 -23.22
CA MET A 7 -13.77 12.33 -22.02
C MET A 7 -12.77 13.06 -21.12
N ILE A 8 -11.64 12.44 -20.80
CA ILE A 8 -10.60 13.03 -19.95
C ILE A 8 -10.05 14.31 -20.58
N LYS A 9 -9.79 14.30 -21.90
CA LYS A 9 -9.33 15.48 -22.61
C LYS A 9 -10.36 16.62 -22.57
N ALA A 10 -11.63 16.30 -22.75
CA ALA A 10 -12.73 17.28 -22.67
C ALA A 10 -12.84 17.89 -21.27
N PHE A 11 -12.72 17.07 -20.21
CA PHE A 11 -12.74 17.56 -18.85
C PHE A 11 -11.56 18.48 -18.54
N HIS A 12 -10.35 18.17 -18.98
CA HIS A 12 -9.21 19.06 -18.79
C HIS A 12 -9.37 20.37 -19.55
N GLN A 13 -9.96 20.36 -20.74
CA GLN A 13 -10.27 21.60 -21.47
C GLN A 13 -11.27 22.46 -20.69
N ILE A 14 -12.29 21.85 -20.10
CA ILE A 14 -13.27 22.59 -19.29
C ILE A 14 -12.61 23.12 -18.01
N GLU A 15 -11.70 22.37 -17.37
CA GLU A 15 -10.94 22.82 -16.20
C GLU A 15 -10.08 24.06 -16.49
N GLU A 16 -9.56 24.21 -17.72
CA GLU A 16 -8.84 25.41 -18.14
C GLU A 16 -9.78 26.62 -18.34
N GLU A 17 -11.02 26.38 -18.75
CA GLU A 17 -12.01 27.42 -18.98
C GLU A 17 -12.76 27.84 -17.70
N ASP A 18 -12.97 26.89 -16.79
CA ASP A 18 -13.71 27.05 -15.55
C ASP A 18 -12.88 26.63 -14.32
N LEU A 19 -12.34 27.58 -13.62
CA LEU A 19 -11.50 27.38 -12.44
C LEU A 19 -12.24 26.73 -11.25
N THR A 20 -13.57 26.68 -11.29
CA THR A 20 -14.40 26.06 -10.26
C THR A 20 -14.71 24.60 -10.51
N PHE A 21 -14.37 24.10 -11.69
CA PHE A 21 -14.39 22.69 -12.05
C PHE A 21 -12.99 22.08 -11.88
N LYS A 22 -12.92 20.90 -11.26
CA LYS A 22 -11.69 20.15 -11.08
C LYS A 22 -11.88 18.70 -11.47
N VAL A 23 -10.89 18.14 -12.15
CA VAL A 23 -10.86 16.73 -12.50
C VAL A 23 -9.61 16.06 -11.90
N GLU A 24 -9.82 14.94 -11.23
CA GLU A 24 -8.76 14.17 -10.59
C GLU A 24 -8.87 12.69 -10.97
N GLN A 25 -7.76 12.08 -11.32
CA GLN A 25 -7.69 10.64 -11.53
C GLN A 25 -7.21 9.96 -10.25
N SER A 26 -8.11 9.29 -9.55
CA SER A 26 -7.75 8.48 -8.39
C SER A 26 -7.26 7.10 -8.83
N SER A 27 -5.96 6.89 -8.78
CA SER A 27 -5.35 5.57 -9.05
C SER A 27 -5.77 4.54 -8.00
N GLU A 28 -6.00 4.97 -6.77
CA GLU A 28 -6.45 4.14 -5.65
C GLU A 28 -7.87 3.62 -5.87
N LEU A 29 -8.80 4.51 -6.19
CA LEU A 29 -10.20 4.17 -6.41
C LEU A 29 -10.49 3.64 -7.82
N LYS A 30 -9.52 3.79 -8.74
CA LYS A 30 -9.68 3.53 -10.17
C LYS A 30 -10.87 4.28 -10.76
N GLN A 31 -11.06 5.52 -10.32
CA GLN A 31 -12.13 6.41 -10.74
C GLN A 31 -11.57 7.76 -11.18
N THR A 32 -12.24 8.37 -12.16
CA THR A 32 -12.08 9.79 -12.48
C THR A 32 -13.09 10.57 -11.66
N ILE A 33 -12.62 11.41 -10.76
CA ILE A 33 -13.44 12.20 -9.85
C ILE A 33 -13.55 13.61 -10.43
N VAL A 34 -14.78 14.14 -10.49
CA VAL A 34 -15.06 15.50 -10.92
C VAL A 34 -15.66 16.29 -9.78
N ASN A 35 -15.16 17.48 -9.56
CA ASN A 35 -15.60 18.39 -8.52
C ASN A 35 -16.16 19.65 -9.18
N GLY A 36 -17.36 20.06 -8.77
CA GLY A 36 -18.01 21.28 -9.26
C GLY A 36 -18.74 22.00 -8.12
N GLN A 37 -19.37 23.14 -8.43
CA GLN A 37 -20.07 23.97 -7.45
C GLN A 37 -21.40 23.37 -6.96
N GLY A 38 -21.94 22.37 -7.65
CA GLY A 38 -23.20 21.71 -7.30
C GLY A 38 -23.77 20.93 -8.48
N GLN A 39 -24.93 20.30 -8.25
CA GLN A 39 -25.52 19.38 -9.22
C GLN A 39 -25.78 20.03 -10.59
N LEU A 40 -26.38 21.21 -10.61
CA LEU A 40 -26.66 21.93 -11.87
C LEU A 40 -25.37 22.20 -12.67
N HIS A 41 -24.27 22.56 -11.99
CA HIS A 41 -23.00 22.79 -12.64
C HIS A 41 -22.47 21.49 -13.27
N LEU A 42 -22.49 20.39 -12.54
CA LEU A 42 -22.07 19.08 -13.06
C LEU A 42 -22.96 18.60 -14.22
N ASP A 43 -24.27 18.84 -14.14
CA ASP A 43 -25.20 18.48 -15.22
C ASP A 43 -24.93 19.30 -16.50
N LEU A 44 -24.58 20.58 -16.38
CA LEU A 44 -24.21 21.42 -17.52
C LEU A 44 -22.90 20.93 -18.16
N ILE A 45 -21.91 20.58 -17.35
CA ILE A 45 -20.64 20.04 -17.84
C ILE A 45 -20.86 18.69 -18.54
N LYS A 46 -21.65 17.81 -17.94
CA LYS A 46 -22.05 16.54 -18.55
C LYS A 46 -22.67 16.76 -19.92
N HIS A 47 -23.70 17.61 -19.99
CA HIS A 47 -24.40 17.93 -21.24
C HIS A 47 -23.45 18.49 -22.32
N ARG A 48 -22.53 19.38 -21.93
CA ARG A 48 -21.53 19.94 -22.82
C ARG A 48 -20.60 18.85 -23.40
N VAL A 49 -20.02 18.01 -22.54
CA VAL A 49 -19.09 16.95 -22.96
C VAL A 49 -19.78 15.91 -23.83
N GLU A 50 -21.02 15.53 -23.51
CA GLU A 50 -21.79 14.58 -24.31
C GLU A 50 -22.08 15.11 -25.72
N ASN A 51 -22.49 16.38 -25.84
CA ASN A 51 -22.82 16.97 -27.14
C ASN A 51 -21.59 17.29 -28.00
N GLU A 52 -20.53 17.81 -27.39
CA GLU A 52 -19.33 18.20 -28.15
C GLU A 52 -18.50 16.98 -28.60
N ASN A 53 -18.51 15.89 -27.81
CA ASN A 53 -17.67 14.71 -28.08
C ASN A 53 -18.48 13.49 -28.56
N ASN A 54 -19.78 13.57 -28.58
CA ASN A 54 -20.69 12.48 -28.95
C ASN A 54 -20.42 11.18 -28.15
N ILE A 55 -20.29 11.33 -26.83
CA ILE A 55 -20.09 10.25 -25.86
C ILE A 55 -21.14 10.34 -24.76
N GLU A 56 -21.56 9.21 -24.20
CA GLU A 56 -22.47 9.15 -23.07
C GLU A 56 -21.67 9.05 -21.76
N ILE A 57 -22.02 9.87 -20.75
CA ILE A 57 -21.35 9.90 -19.45
C ILE A 57 -22.38 9.64 -18.35
N VAL A 58 -22.03 8.79 -17.42
CA VAL A 58 -22.78 8.54 -16.19
C VAL A 58 -21.98 9.02 -15.00
N PHE A 59 -22.54 9.93 -14.20
CA PHE A 59 -21.95 10.32 -12.91
C PHE A 59 -22.49 9.40 -11.82
N GLU A 60 -21.56 8.90 -11.02
CA GLU A 60 -21.82 8.07 -9.85
C GLU A 60 -21.20 8.71 -8.61
N GLU A 61 -21.71 8.38 -7.43
CA GLU A 61 -21.07 8.81 -6.19
C GLU A 61 -19.65 8.24 -6.09
N PRO A 62 -18.66 9.06 -5.70
CA PRO A 62 -17.30 8.59 -5.57
C PRO A 62 -17.18 7.56 -4.44
N LYS A 63 -16.38 6.54 -4.66
CA LYS A 63 -16.07 5.56 -3.63
C LYS A 63 -15.29 6.22 -2.50
N VAL A 64 -15.58 5.83 -1.26
CA VAL A 64 -14.84 6.29 -0.09
C VAL A 64 -13.54 5.49 0.00
N PRO A 65 -12.37 6.15 0.06
CA PRO A 65 -11.09 5.46 0.22
C PRO A 65 -10.95 4.98 1.68
N TYR A 66 -11.37 3.76 1.95
CA TYR A 66 -11.17 3.14 3.26
C TYR A 66 -9.69 2.87 3.52
N ARG A 67 -9.34 2.84 4.81
CA ARG A 67 -8.01 2.47 5.29
C ARG A 67 -8.12 1.30 6.25
N GLU A 68 -7.18 0.37 6.15
CA GLU A 68 -7.04 -0.70 7.12
C GLU A 68 -6.03 -0.30 8.19
N THR A 69 -6.27 -0.70 9.42
CA THR A 69 -5.33 -0.55 10.52
C THR A 69 -5.55 -1.69 11.52
N ILE A 70 -4.61 -1.84 12.42
CA ILE A 70 -4.70 -2.83 13.49
C ILE A 70 -5.00 -2.14 14.81
N THR A 71 -5.68 -2.82 15.70
CA THR A 71 -6.07 -2.31 17.02
C THR A 71 -5.33 -2.99 18.16
N LYS A 72 -4.70 -4.14 17.90
CA LYS A 72 -3.97 -4.94 18.90
C LYS A 72 -2.64 -5.40 18.32
N ALA A 73 -1.68 -5.63 19.18
CA ALA A 73 -0.43 -6.26 18.78
C ALA A 73 -0.68 -7.74 18.42
N ALA A 74 -0.06 -8.17 17.33
CA ALA A 74 -0.10 -9.55 16.88
C ALA A 74 1.31 -10.00 16.46
N LYS A 75 1.54 -11.31 16.51
CA LYS A 75 2.79 -11.94 16.08
C LYS A 75 2.49 -12.95 14.99
N ALA A 76 3.33 -12.96 13.99
CA ALA A 76 3.29 -14.00 12.95
C ALA A 76 4.68 -14.41 12.54
N GLU A 77 4.77 -15.61 12.03
CA GLU A 77 5.97 -16.17 11.44
C GLU A 77 5.61 -16.86 10.13
N TYR A 78 6.41 -16.64 9.11
CA TYR A 78 6.19 -17.33 7.83
C TYR A 78 7.49 -17.82 7.26
N ARG A 79 7.47 -19.08 6.79
CA ARG A 79 8.58 -19.73 6.11
C ARG A 79 8.25 -19.93 4.64
N HIS A 80 8.87 -19.14 3.78
CA HIS A 80 8.86 -19.39 2.34
C HIS A 80 9.90 -20.44 2.00
N LYS A 81 9.46 -21.58 1.50
CA LYS A 81 10.34 -22.64 0.99
C LYS A 81 9.79 -23.17 -0.33
N LYS A 82 10.57 -23.03 -1.40
CA LYS A 82 10.24 -23.59 -2.71
C LYS A 82 11.48 -24.30 -3.27
N GLN A 83 11.28 -25.53 -3.69
CA GLN A 83 12.34 -26.36 -4.26
C GLN A 83 11.78 -27.02 -5.52
N SER A 84 12.10 -26.45 -6.67
CA SER A 84 11.66 -26.92 -7.98
C SER A 84 12.85 -26.91 -8.93
N GLY A 85 13.63 -27.99 -8.94
CA GLY A 85 14.73 -28.24 -9.89
C GLY A 85 15.66 -27.03 -10.16
N GLY A 86 16.73 -26.90 -9.41
CA GLY A 86 17.69 -25.78 -9.51
C GLY A 86 17.93 -25.10 -8.16
N ALA A 87 18.34 -23.82 -8.16
CA ALA A 87 18.53 -23.05 -6.92
C ALA A 87 17.19 -22.93 -6.16
N GLY A 88 17.17 -23.38 -4.90
CA GLY A 88 16.02 -23.30 -4.03
C GLY A 88 15.68 -21.86 -3.64
N GLN A 89 14.49 -21.67 -3.06
CA GLN A 89 14.07 -20.41 -2.44
C GLN A 89 13.81 -20.67 -0.95
N PHE A 90 14.47 -19.94 -0.09
CA PHE A 90 14.29 -20.06 1.36
C PHE A 90 14.33 -18.70 2.03
N GLY A 91 13.38 -18.43 2.90
CA GLY A 91 13.37 -17.27 3.79
C GLY A 91 12.32 -17.47 4.88
N GLU A 92 12.70 -17.26 6.13
CA GLU A 92 11.81 -17.33 7.28
C GLU A 92 11.89 -16.01 8.03
N VAL A 93 10.74 -15.41 8.28
CA VAL A 93 10.61 -14.11 8.95
C VAL A 93 9.64 -14.23 10.10
N HIS A 94 10.05 -13.79 11.28
CA HIS A 94 9.21 -13.65 12.46
C HIS A 94 9.03 -12.16 12.74
N LEU A 95 7.79 -11.72 12.81
CA LEU A 95 7.47 -10.32 13.03
C LEU A 95 6.39 -10.13 14.10
N THR A 96 6.40 -8.96 14.68
CA THR A 96 5.30 -8.43 15.48
C THR A 96 4.75 -7.21 14.77
N ILE A 97 3.45 -7.11 14.65
CA ILE A 97 2.77 -5.90 14.19
C ILE A 97 1.97 -5.30 15.34
N GLU A 98 1.90 -3.97 15.38
CA GLU A 98 1.16 -3.24 16.40
C GLU A 98 0.73 -1.87 15.89
N PRO A 99 -0.32 -1.27 16.46
CA PRO A 99 -0.73 0.08 16.11
C PRO A 99 0.44 1.05 16.31
N TYR A 100 0.63 1.97 15.36
CA TYR A 100 1.64 3.02 15.47
C TYR A 100 1.00 4.37 15.76
N TYR A 101 1.59 5.12 16.69
CA TYR A 101 1.30 6.52 16.97
C TYR A 101 2.59 7.26 17.30
N ASP A 102 2.60 8.57 17.08
CA ASP A 102 3.77 9.39 17.38
C ASP A 102 4.14 9.32 18.88
N ASP A 103 5.43 9.38 19.16
CA ASP A 103 6.00 9.26 20.50
C ASP A 103 5.74 7.91 21.21
N MET A 104 5.37 6.89 20.42
CA MET A 104 5.19 5.54 20.95
C MET A 104 6.51 4.99 21.51
N PRO A 105 6.50 4.38 22.73
CA PRO A 105 7.68 3.78 23.31
C PRO A 105 8.23 2.66 22.43
N GLU A 106 9.53 2.41 22.54
CA GLU A 106 10.15 1.29 21.85
C GLU A 106 9.53 -0.05 22.26
N PRO A 107 9.50 -1.05 21.34
CA PRO A 107 8.90 -2.33 21.63
C PRO A 107 9.63 -3.04 22.77
N GLN A 108 8.87 -3.58 23.73
CA GLN A 108 9.44 -4.25 24.88
C GLN A 108 9.95 -5.64 24.53
N GLY A 109 11.07 -6.04 25.15
CA GLY A 109 11.62 -7.39 25.02
C GLY A 109 12.41 -7.65 23.74
N VAL A 110 12.64 -6.65 22.90
CA VAL A 110 13.46 -6.73 21.70
C VAL A 110 14.50 -5.62 21.65
N ASN A 111 15.63 -5.88 21.04
CA ASN A 111 16.71 -4.90 20.91
C ASN A 111 16.64 -4.24 19.54
N VAL A 112 16.19 -3.00 19.47
CA VAL A 112 16.08 -2.23 18.24
C VAL A 112 17.47 -1.88 17.72
N ARG A 113 17.82 -2.39 16.56
CA ARG A 113 19.10 -2.12 15.87
C ARG A 113 18.99 -0.97 14.87
N ASN A 114 17.87 -0.91 14.17
CA ASN A 114 17.55 0.16 13.24
C ASN A 114 16.06 0.42 13.25
N LYS A 115 15.68 1.68 13.06
CA LYS A 115 14.28 2.09 12.92
C LYS A 115 14.13 3.06 11.78
N GLU A 116 13.10 2.86 10.99
CA GLU A 116 12.72 3.72 9.88
C GLU A 116 11.23 4.04 10.00
N ILE A 117 10.88 5.31 9.93
CA ILE A 117 9.50 5.77 9.97
C ILE A 117 9.26 6.54 8.69
N GLU A 118 8.23 6.14 7.95
CA GLU A 118 7.89 6.72 6.65
C GLU A 118 6.45 7.21 6.66
N GLU A 119 6.23 8.38 6.07
CA GLU A 119 4.90 8.84 5.73
C GLU A 119 4.42 8.13 4.48
N LEU A 120 3.21 7.58 4.54
CA LEU A 120 2.65 6.82 3.43
C LEU A 120 2.00 7.76 2.40
N PRO A 121 2.13 7.48 1.09
CA PRO A 121 1.54 8.32 0.05
C PRO A 121 0.02 8.48 0.15
N TRP A 122 -0.64 7.52 0.79
CA TRP A 122 -2.09 7.51 1.02
C TRP A 122 -2.50 8.00 2.40
N GLY A 123 -1.56 8.59 3.15
CA GLY A 123 -1.75 9.09 4.50
C GLY A 123 -1.41 8.09 5.60
N GLY A 124 -1.11 8.62 6.78
CA GLY A 124 -0.64 7.84 7.90
C GLY A 124 0.85 7.48 7.82
N LYS A 125 1.33 6.68 8.79
CA LYS A 125 2.75 6.34 8.92
C LYS A 125 2.96 4.83 8.96
N PHE A 126 4.12 4.42 8.49
CA PHE A 126 4.66 3.07 8.62
C PHE A 126 5.98 3.12 9.39
N ALA A 127 6.07 2.36 10.47
CA ALA A 127 7.27 2.24 11.29
C ALA A 127 7.87 0.83 11.15
N PHE A 128 9.06 0.76 10.58
CA PHE A 128 9.81 -0.48 10.40
C PHE A 128 10.97 -0.56 11.38
N TYR A 129 10.97 -1.57 12.23
CA TYR A 129 11.97 -1.79 13.26
C TYR A 129 12.72 -3.10 13.01
N TRP A 130 14.03 -2.98 12.88
CA TRP A 130 14.92 -4.11 12.73
C TRP A 130 15.51 -4.50 14.09
N CYS A 131 15.12 -5.65 14.59
CA CYS A 131 15.46 -6.13 15.93
C CYS A 131 16.24 -7.44 15.92
N ILE A 132 16.75 -7.87 14.76
CA ILE A 132 17.50 -9.12 14.62
C ILE A 132 18.81 -9.06 15.41
N VAL A 133 19.06 -10.09 16.21
CA VAL A 133 20.28 -10.30 16.99
C VAL A 133 20.91 -11.63 16.58
N GLY A 134 22.24 -11.71 16.60
CA GLY A 134 22.97 -12.98 16.36
C GLY A 134 23.03 -13.45 14.90
N GLY A 135 22.64 -12.60 13.93
CA GLY A 135 22.79 -12.95 12.52
C GLY A 135 21.79 -13.99 11.98
N ALA A 136 20.62 -14.12 12.64
CA ALA A 136 19.56 -15.03 12.18
C ALA A 136 19.11 -14.72 10.75
N ILE A 137 19.05 -13.44 10.41
CA ILE A 137 18.89 -12.93 9.04
C ILE A 137 19.98 -11.89 8.80
N ASP A 138 20.64 -11.96 7.65
CA ASP A 138 21.62 -10.95 7.23
C ASP A 138 20.90 -9.61 6.98
N ASN A 139 21.50 -8.51 7.47
CA ASN A 139 20.93 -7.16 7.34
C ASN A 139 20.71 -6.73 5.88
N ARG A 140 21.43 -7.31 4.92
CA ARG A 140 21.21 -7.05 3.48
C ARG A 140 19.77 -7.33 3.03
N TYR A 141 19.05 -8.23 3.70
CA TYR A 141 17.68 -8.60 3.39
C TYR A 141 16.63 -7.67 4.03
N ALA A 142 17.04 -6.74 4.91
CA ALA A 142 16.11 -5.82 5.58
C ALA A 142 15.28 -5.01 4.58
N THR A 143 15.90 -4.51 3.52
CA THR A 143 15.22 -3.76 2.45
C THR A 143 14.20 -4.62 1.70
N ALA A 144 14.54 -5.89 1.41
CA ALA A 144 13.64 -6.81 0.74
C ALA A 144 12.41 -7.16 1.62
N ILE A 145 12.64 -7.39 2.90
CA ILE A 145 11.58 -7.62 3.90
C ILE A 145 10.66 -6.41 4.00
N LYS A 146 11.21 -5.22 4.16
CA LYS A 146 10.45 -3.97 4.18
C LYS A 146 9.61 -3.78 2.92
N LYS A 147 10.18 -4.05 1.74
CA LYS A 147 9.47 -3.98 0.46
C LYS A 147 8.31 -4.97 0.40
N GLY A 148 8.46 -6.19 0.92
CA GLY A 148 7.39 -7.17 0.99
C GLY A 148 6.24 -6.75 1.89
N ILE A 149 6.54 -6.15 3.03
CA ILE A 149 5.54 -5.58 3.94
C ILE A 149 4.82 -4.41 3.28
N MET A 150 5.57 -3.47 2.70
CA MET A 150 5.00 -2.30 2.02
C MET A 150 4.05 -2.71 0.89
N GLN A 151 4.40 -3.73 0.11
CA GLN A 151 3.51 -4.28 -0.92
C GLN A 151 2.22 -4.84 -0.33
N SER A 152 2.26 -5.48 0.84
CA SER A 152 1.05 -5.96 1.52
C SER A 152 0.24 -4.83 2.13
N MET A 153 0.88 -3.71 2.49
CA MET A 153 0.19 -2.51 2.98
C MET A 153 -0.53 -1.74 1.88
N THR A 154 -0.10 -1.83 0.62
CA THR A 154 -0.84 -1.23 -0.52
C THR A 154 -2.10 -2.01 -0.87
N GLU A 155 -2.18 -3.28 -0.48
CA GLU A 155 -3.31 -4.15 -0.72
C GLU A 155 -3.60 -4.94 0.55
N GLY A 156 -4.28 -4.27 1.48
CA GLY A 156 -4.58 -4.78 2.81
C GLY A 156 -5.33 -6.12 2.79
N PRO A 157 -5.11 -6.97 3.80
CA PRO A 157 -5.60 -8.35 3.81
C PRO A 157 -7.11 -8.48 4.03
N LEU A 158 -7.80 -7.45 4.53
CA LEU A 158 -9.23 -7.53 4.86
C LEU A 158 -10.12 -7.12 3.69
N THR A 159 -9.93 -5.94 3.16
CA THR A 159 -10.78 -5.35 2.13
C THR A 159 -10.02 -4.98 0.86
N GLY A 160 -8.70 -5.17 0.85
CA GLY A 160 -7.80 -4.69 -0.20
C GLY A 160 -7.53 -3.19 -0.13
N SER A 161 -7.93 -2.52 0.96
CA SER A 161 -7.67 -1.10 1.17
C SER A 161 -6.26 -0.88 1.73
N ASN A 162 -5.69 0.29 1.47
CA ASN A 162 -4.36 0.61 1.95
C ASN A 162 -4.28 0.61 3.48
N CYS A 163 -3.24 -0.03 4.02
CA CYS A 163 -2.98 -0.06 5.46
C CYS A 163 -2.25 1.21 5.93
N GLN A 164 -2.53 1.66 7.15
CA GLN A 164 -1.87 2.82 7.74
C GLN A 164 -1.63 2.66 9.26
N ASN A 165 -0.71 3.48 9.79
CA ASN A 165 -0.43 3.56 11.23
C ASN A 165 -0.09 2.22 11.85
N ILE A 166 0.88 1.53 11.24
CA ILE A 166 1.34 0.20 11.67
C ILE A 166 2.83 0.26 11.97
N ARG A 167 3.22 -0.29 13.12
CA ARG A 167 4.61 -0.60 13.46
C ARG A 167 4.86 -2.09 13.25
N VAL A 168 5.92 -2.41 12.53
CA VAL A 168 6.39 -3.79 12.31
C VAL A 168 7.79 -3.95 12.89
N CYS A 169 7.94 -4.94 13.75
CA CYS A 169 9.22 -5.29 14.35
C CYS A 169 9.64 -6.68 13.86
N ILE A 170 10.75 -6.75 13.14
CA ILE A 170 11.36 -8.03 12.73
C ILE A 170 12.33 -8.45 13.83
N TYR A 171 12.00 -9.52 14.56
CA TYR A 171 12.76 -9.90 15.75
C TYR A 171 13.53 -11.21 15.61
N ASP A 172 13.14 -12.09 14.67
CA ASP A 172 13.80 -13.36 14.41
C ASP A 172 13.55 -13.86 12.98
N GLY A 173 14.15 -14.97 12.60
CA GLY A 173 13.94 -15.64 11.34
C GLY A 173 15.07 -16.61 11.04
N LYS A 174 15.09 -17.15 9.82
CA LYS A 174 16.14 -18.06 9.35
C LYS A 174 16.50 -17.77 7.91
N MET A 175 17.79 -17.89 7.63
CA MET A 175 18.33 -17.88 6.28
C MET A 175 19.04 -19.21 5.96
N HIS A 176 19.12 -19.53 4.69
CA HIS A 176 19.94 -20.63 4.18
C HIS A 176 21.06 -20.08 3.32
N ALA A 177 22.27 -20.57 3.52
CA ALA A 177 23.47 -19.99 2.90
C ALA A 177 23.44 -19.95 1.36
N VAL A 178 22.71 -20.88 0.74
CA VAL A 178 22.65 -21.04 -0.73
C VAL A 178 21.30 -20.62 -1.31
N ASP A 179 20.19 -20.93 -0.62
CA ASP A 179 18.84 -20.79 -1.17
C ASP A 179 18.14 -19.49 -0.77
N SER A 180 18.75 -18.68 0.11
CA SER A 180 18.17 -17.38 0.52
C SER A 180 18.48 -16.28 -0.48
N ASN A 181 17.45 -15.57 -0.89
CA ASN A 181 17.51 -14.42 -1.77
C ASN A 181 16.45 -13.36 -1.41
N ASP A 182 16.56 -12.18 -1.98
CA ASP A 182 15.67 -11.05 -1.71
C ASP A 182 14.19 -11.38 -1.95
N ILE A 183 13.90 -12.12 -3.03
CA ILE A 183 12.53 -12.50 -3.39
C ILE A 183 11.93 -13.43 -2.32
N SER A 184 12.73 -14.38 -1.80
CA SER A 184 12.27 -15.31 -0.76
C SER A 184 11.89 -14.57 0.52
N PHE A 185 12.71 -13.58 0.93
CA PHE A 185 12.42 -12.77 2.11
C PHE A 185 11.29 -11.76 1.89
N GLN A 186 11.18 -11.20 0.69
CA GLN A 186 10.05 -10.33 0.33
C GLN A 186 8.72 -11.10 0.42
N LEU A 187 8.66 -12.31 -0.13
CA LEU A 187 7.46 -13.17 -0.06
C LEU A 187 7.18 -13.62 1.37
N ALA A 188 8.23 -14.05 2.12
CA ALA A 188 8.05 -14.46 3.51
C ALA A 188 7.47 -13.33 4.37
N ALA A 189 8.00 -12.12 4.23
CA ALA A 189 7.55 -10.94 4.95
C ALA A 189 6.12 -10.52 4.57
N SER A 190 5.78 -10.57 3.27
CA SER A 190 4.44 -10.29 2.78
C SER A 190 3.39 -11.25 3.36
N HIS A 191 3.70 -12.55 3.39
CA HIS A 191 2.79 -13.54 3.96
C HIS A 191 2.69 -13.42 5.48
N ALA A 192 3.83 -13.27 6.18
CA ALA A 192 3.82 -13.07 7.63
C ALA A 192 3.00 -11.84 8.05
N PHE A 193 3.09 -10.74 7.29
CA PHE A 193 2.30 -9.54 7.54
C PHE A 193 0.80 -9.78 7.35
N LYS A 194 0.41 -10.55 6.35
CA LYS A 194 -1.01 -10.88 6.08
C LYS A 194 -1.61 -11.86 7.10
N GLU A 195 -0.77 -12.68 7.72
CA GLU A 195 -1.19 -13.64 8.76
C GLU A 195 -1.29 -13.01 10.16
N ALA A 196 -0.61 -11.90 10.38
CA ALA A 196 -0.62 -11.17 11.63
C ALA A 196 -1.86 -10.26 11.78
#